data_108d36192460f285d92e583cdadabe36
#
_entry.id   108d36192460f285d92e583cdadabe36
#
_cell.length_a   1.000
_cell.length_b   1.000
_cell.length_c   1.000
_cell.angle_alpha   90.00
_cell.angle_beta   90.00
_cell.angle_gamma   90.00
#
_symmetry.space_group_name_H-M   'P 1'
#
loop_
_entity.id
_entity.type
_entity.pdbx_description
1 polymer ?
#
loop_
_entity_poly.entity_id
_entity_poly.type
_entity_poly.pdbx_seq_one_letter_code
_entity_poly.pdbx_strand_id
1 'polypeptide(L)'
;MIGRLSGLLAEKNPPQIVLDVNGVGYELDVPMSTFYNLPAGGERVTLLTHFAVREDGHYLYGFLSEGERFAFRQLLKISGIGARTALAVLSGLSVGDLAAAVA
;
A
#
# COMPACT_ATOMS: atom_id res chain seq x y z
N MET A 1 -7.57 -2.90 -14.06
CA MET A 1 -7.47 -2.46 -12.68
C MET A 1 -6.93 -3.58 -11.84
N ILE A 2 -6.03 -3.24 -10.97
CA ILE A 2 -5.37 -4.23 -10.12
C ILE A 2 -5.88 -4.01 -8.71
N GLY A 3 -6.72 -4.94 -8.22
CA GLY A 3 -7.33 -4.82 -6.90
C GLY A 3 -6.65 -5.66 -5.82
N ARG A 4 -5.88 -6.66 -6.23
CA ARG A 4 -5.21 -7.57 -5.31
C ARG A 4 -4.08 -8.29 -6.03
N LEU A 5 -2.97 -8.51 -5.32
CA LEU A 5 -1.84 -9.28 -5.82
C LEU A 5 -1.42 -10.31 -4.78
N SER A 6 -1.23 -11.55 -5.22
CA SER A 6 -0.65 -12.60 -4.39
C SER A 6 0.64 -13.07 -5.04
N GLY A 7 1.71 -13.12 -4.28
CA GLY A 7 2.99 -13.55 -4.81
C GLY A 7 4.03 -13.72 -3.73
N LEU A 8 5.25 -13.96 -4.14
CA LEU A 8 6.38 -14.09 -3.23
C LEU A 8 6.98 -12.72 -2.98
N LEU A 9 7.30 -12.43 -1.73
CA LEU A 9 7.93 -11.16 -1.35
C LEU A 9 9.41 -11.24 -1.76
N ALA A 10 9.72 -10.65 -2.92
CA ALA A 10 11.06 -10.76 -3.49
C ALA A 10 12.04 -9.73 -2.94
N GLU A 11 11.58 -8.49 -2.71
CA GLU A 11 12.45 -7.42 -2.22
C GLU A 11 11.70 -6.53 -1.24
N LYS A 12 12.43 -6.01 -0.25
CA LYS A 12 11.91 -5.10 0.77
C LYS A 12 12.86 -3.92 0.90
N ASN A 13 12.50 -2.80 0.31
CA ASN A 13 13.23 -1.53 0.42
C ASN A 13 12.22 -0.45 0.83
N PRO A 14 11.99 -0.26 2.14
CA PRO A 14 10.89 0.63 2.59
C PRO A 14 10.96 2.01 1.94
N PRO A 15 9.86 2.58 1.53
CA PRO A 15 8.49 2.07 1.61
C PRO A 15 8.08 1.16 0.44
N GLN A 16 9.02 0.73 -0.39
CA GLN A 16 8.74 -0.06 -1.58
C GLN A 16 9.03 -1.53 -1.34
N ILE A 17 8.21 -2.39 -1.93
CA ILE A 17 8.43 -3.82 -1.97
C ILE A 17 8.25 -4.31 -3.40
N VAL A 18 8.74 -5.50 -3.67
CA VAL A 18 8.51 -6.18 -4.96
C VAL A 18 7.86 -7.52 -4.69
N LEU A 19 6.71 -7.76 -5.32
CA LEU A 19 6.06 -9.06 -5.31
C LEU A 19 6.34 -9.76 -6.63
N ASP A 20 6.82 -10.99 -6.53
CA ASP A 20 7.01 -11.85 -7.70
C ASP A 20 5.74 -12.67 -7.89
N VAL A 21 5.00 -12.34 -8.93
CA VAL A 21 3.75 -13.02 -9.29
C VAL A 21 4.00 -13.77 -10.60
N ASN A 22 4.32 -15.05 -10.47
CA ASN A 22 4.62 -15.93 -11.60
C ASN A 22 5.70 -15.35 -12.54
N GLY A 23 6.75 -14.81 -11.97
CA GLY A 23 7.88 -14.27 -12.73
C GLY A 23 7.77 -12.79 -13.07
N VAL A 24 6.64 -12.15 -12.79
CA VAL A 24 6.49 -10.71 -12.98
C VAL A 24 6.71 -10.02 -11.64
N GLY A 25 7.68 -9.10 -11.58
CA GLY A 25 7.95 -8.33 -10.37
C GLY A 25 7.14 -7.06 -10.35
N TYR A 26 6.17 -6.99 -9.44
CA TYR A 26 5.37 -5.78 -9.23
C TYR A 26 5.97 -4.95 -8.11
N GLU A 27 6.26 -3.69 -8.39
CA GLU A 27 6.74 -2.75 -7.39
C GLU A 27 5.54 -2.06 -6.76
N LEU A 28 5.44 -2.13 -5.42
CA LEU A 28 4.36 -1.49 -4.69
C LEU A 28 4.93 -0.63 -3.58
N ASP A 29 4.34 0.55 -3.38
CA ASP A 29 4.62 1.36 -2.21
C ASP A 29 3.62 0.99 -1.13
N VAL A 30 4.10 0.78 0.09
CA VAL A 30 3.25 0.38 1.21
C VAL A 30 3.46 1.32 2.38
N PRO A 31 2.43 1.54 3.22
CA PRO A 31 2.62 2.30 4.44
C PRO A 31 3.45 1.47 5.42
N MET A 32 4.14 2.13 6.35
CA MET A 32 4.97 1.40 7.31
C MET A 32 4.15 0.48 8.21
N SER A 33 2.88 0.79 8.45
CA SER A 33 1.96 -0.10 9.18
C SER A 33 1.82 -1.44 8.48
N THR A 34 1.79 -1.45 7.14
CA THR A 34 1.79 -2.68 6.35
C THR A 34 3.18 -3.30 6.33
N PHE A 35 4.21 -2.48 6.11
CA PHE A 35 5.58 -2.97 5.96
C PHE A 35 6.04 -3.77 7.17
N TYR A 36 5.79 -3.28 8.39
CA TYR A 36 6.21 -3.96 9.60
C TYR A 36 5.52 -5.29 9.83
N ASN A 37 4.37 -5.51 9.21
CA ASN A 37 3.59 -6.74 9.36
C ASN A 37 3.73 -7.68 8.17
N LEU A 38 4.66 -7.40 7.25
CA LEU A 38 4.93 -8.29 6.13
C LEU A 38 5.67 -9.54 6.60
N PRO A 39 5.50 -10.67 5.89
CA PRO A 39 6.27 -11.88 6.21
C PRO A 39 7.73 -11.71 5.84
N ALA A 40 8.54 -12.71 6.16
CA ALA A 40 9.93 -12.73 5.77
C ALA A 40 10.07 -12.78 4.24
N GLY A 41 11.21 -12.29 3.75
CA GLY A 41 11.51 -12.35 2.31
C GLY A 41 11.43 -13.79 1.80
N GLY A 42 10.89 -13.95 0.60
CA GLY A 42 10.69 -15.25 -0.02
C GLY A 42 9.37 -15.91 0.31
N GLU A 43 8.63 -15.42 1.30
CA GLU A 43 7.35 -15.99 1.65
C GLU A 43 6.22 -15.39 0.81
N ARG A 44 5.13 -16.16 0.69
CA ARG A 44 3.95 -15.70 -0.06
C ARG A 44 3.13 -14.74 0.78
N VAL A 45 2.66 -13.69 0.12
CA VAL A 45 1.76 -12.72 0.75
C VAL A 45 0.72 -12.25 -0.27
N THR A 46 -0.46 -11.91 0.23
CA THR A 46 -1.52 -11.30 -0.57
C THR A 46 -1.72 -9.89 -0.08
N LEU A 47 -1.65 -8.94 -1.01
CA LEU A 47 -1.87 -7.53 -0.69
C LEU A 47 -3.07 -7.01 -1.46
N LEU A 48 -3.88 -6.21 -0.79
CA LEU A 48 -4.92 -5.44 -1.43
C LEU A 48 -4.26 -4.22 -2.05
N THR A 49 -4.67 -3.83 -3.23
CA THR A 49 -3.96 -2.80 -3.97
C THR A 49 -4.85 -1.63 -4.36
N HIS A 50 -4.20 -0.49 -4.51
CA HIS A 50 -4.77 0.68 -5.15
C HIS A 50 -3.89 1.00 -6.35
N PHE A 51 -4.47 0.99 -7.55
CA PHE A 51 -3.75 1.25 -8.78
C PHE A 51 -4.09 2.64 -9.28
N ALA A 52 -3.07 3.47 -9.50
CA ALA A 52 -3.25 4.83 -9.99
C ALA A 52 -2.52 5.01 -11.31
N VAL A 53 -3.22 5.57 -12.29
CA VAL A 53 -2.63 5.92 -13.59
C VAL A 53 -2.55 7.43 -13.66
N ARG A 54 -1.34 7.94 -13.87
CA ARG A 54 -1.08 9.37 -13.99
C ARG A 54 -0.32 9.64 -15.27
N GLU A 55 -0.16 10.91 -15.61
CA GLU A 55 0.58 11.30 -16.82
C GLU A 55 2.02 10.82 -16.78
N ASP A 56 2.64 10.82 -15.59
CA ASP A 56 4.04 10.46 -15.43
C ASP A 56 4.28 8.98 -15.14
N GLY A 57 3.22 8.15 -15.05
CA GLY A 57 3.41 6.72 -14.83
C GLY A 57 2.23 6.01 -14.18
N HIS A 58 2.45 4.74 -13.93
CA HIS A 58 1.52 3.86 -13.25
C HIS A 58 2.05 3.56 -11.86
N TYR A 59 1.18 3.62 -10.87
CA TYR A 59 1.59 3.46 -9.47
C TYR A 59 0.73 2.42 -8.78
N LEU A 60 1.38 1.51 -8.04
CA LEU A 60 0.70 0.52 -7.21
C LEU A 60 0.99 0.80 -5.74
N TYR A 61 -0.06 0.73 -4.94
CA TYR A 61 0.04 0.86 -3.48
C TYR A 61 -0.54 -0.40 -2.87
N GLY A 62 0.10 -0.95 -1.83
CA GLY A 62 -0.27 -2.23 -1.25
C GLY A 62 -0.60 -2.13 0.23
N PHE A 63 -1.57 -2.92 0.66
CA PHE A 63 -2.07 -2.92 2.03
C PHE A 63 -2.41 -4.34 2.46
N LEU A 64 -2.20 -4.65 3.74
CA LEU A 64 -2.55 -5.97 4.27
C LEU A 64 -4.04 -6.10 4.59
N SER A 65 -4.71 -4.98 4.87
CA SER A 65 -6.12 -5.01 5.24
C SER A 65 -6.95 -4.07 4.38
N GLU A 66 -8.23 -4.39 4.26
CA GLU A 66 -9.19 -3.52 3.56
C GLU A 66 -9.35 -2.18 4.28
N GLY A 67 -9.26 -2.20 5.63
CA GLY A 67 -9.34 -0.96 6.41
C GLY A 67 -8.24 0.03 6.06
N GLU A 68 -7.02 -0.46 5.88
CA GLU A 68 -5.91 0.40 5.45
C GLU A 68 -6.13 0.95 4.05
N ARG A 69 -6.56 0.12 3.12
CA ARG A 69 -6.83 0.55 1.75
C ARG A 69 -7.97 1.57 1.72
N PHE A 70 -9.02 1.32 2.47
CA PHE A 70 -10.14 2.26 2.57
C PHE A 70 -9.68 3.61 3.11
N ALA A 71 -8.91 3.60 4.19
CA ALA A 71 -8.37 4.82 4.79
C ALA A 71 -7.49 5.59 3.81
N PHE A 72 -6.63 4.88 3.06
CA PHE A 72 -5.78 5.50 2.04
C PHE A 72 -6.64 6.21 0.99
N ARG A 73 -7.67 5.53 0.50
CA ARG A 73 -8.56 6.10 -0.53
C ARG A 73 -9.34 7.30 -0.01
N GLN A 74 -9.74 7.27 1.27
CA GLN A 74 -10.41 8.42 1.87
C GLN A 74 -9.48 9.62 1.97
N LEU A 75 -8.22 9.40 2.33
CA LEU A 75 -7.23 10.48 2.41
C LEU A 75 -7.00 11.12 1.04
N LEU A 76 -6.99 10.33 -0.03
CA LEU A 76 -6.81 10.85 -1.38
C LEU A 76 -7.94 11.78 -1.81
N LYS A 77 -9.11 11.67 -1.20
CA LYS A 77 -10.25 12.55 -1.50
C LYS A 77 -10.12 13.93 -0.86
N ILE A 78 -9.20 14.08 0.09
CA ILE A 78 -8.99 15.36 0.76
C ILE A 78 -8.13 16.24 -0.15
N SER A 79 -8.59 17.48 -0.38
CA SER A 79 -7.85 18.42 -1.22
C SER A 79 -6.45 18.66 -0.65
N GLY A 80 -5.45 18.59 -1.51
CA GLY A 80 -4.07 18.81 -1.12
C GLY A 80 -3.33 17.59 -0.58
N ILE A 81 -4.01 16.44 -0.43
CA ILE A 81 -3.35 15.22 0.02
C ILE A 81 -3.13 14.30 -1.17
N GLY A 82 -1.86 14.09 -1.52
CA GLY A 82 -1.46 13.11 -2.53
C GLY A 82 -1.14 11.77 -1.90
N ALA A 83 -0.78 10.80 -2.76
CA ALA A 83 -0.52 9.44 -2.32
C ALA A 83 0.64 9.34 -1.33
N ARG A 84 1.72 10.08 -1.56
CA ARG A 84 2.87 10.05 -0.66
C ARG A 84 2.51 10.55 0.74
N THR A 85 1.72 11.62 0.82
CA THR A 85 1.25 12.15 2.10
C THR A 85 0.29 11.17 2.76
N ALA A 86 -0.60 10.56 2.00
CA ALA A 86 -1.52 9.56 2.53
C ALA A 86 -0.78 8.36 3.13
N LEU A 87 0.28 7.88 2.46
CA LEU A 87 1.11 6.80 3.01
C LEU A 87 1.78 7.22 4.31
N ALA A 88 2.28 8.45 4.37
CA ALA A 88 2.93 8.97 5.57
C ALA A 88 1.95 9.05 6.74
N VAL A 89 0.73 9.47 6.50
CA VAL A 89 -0.31 9.53 7.53
C VAL A 89 -0.62 8.13 8.04
N LEU A 90 -0.80 7.16 7.15
CA LEU A 90 -1.06 5.78 7.55
C LEU A 90 0.12 5.15 8.27
N SER A 91 1.33 5.59 7.98
CA SER A 91 2.53 5.08 8.64
C SER A 91 2.63 5.54 10.08
N GLY A 92 2.00 6.66 10.43
CA GLY A 92 2.06 7.22 11.78
C GLY A 92 0.81 6.96 12.62
N LEU A 93 -0.28 6.46 12.02
CA LEU A 93 -1.55 6.26 12.71
C LEU A 93 -2.11 4.87 12.43
N SER A 94 -2.78 4.29 13.42
CA SER A 94 -3.58 3.09 13.19
C SER A 94 -4.84 3.47 12.41
N VAL A 95 -5.52 2.48 11.81
CA VAL A 95 -6.78 2.72 11.11
C VAL A 95 -7.83 3.31 12.05
N GLY A 96 -7.87 2.83 13.30
CA GLY A 96 -8.80 3.35 14.29
C GLY A 96 -8.52 4.80 14.66
N ASP A 97 -7.25 5.15 14.85
CA ASP A 97 -6.83 6.52 15.15
C ASP A 97 -7.17 7.45 13.99
N LEU A 98 -6.92 6.99 12.76
CA LEU A 98 -7.22 7.78 11.57
C LEU A 98 -8.71 8.03 11.43
N ALA A 99 -9.54 7.01 11.64
CA ALA A 99 -10.98 7.15 11.57
C ALA A 99 -11.49 8.16 12.60
N ALA A 100 -10.95 8.14 13.82
CA ALA A 100 -11.30 9.11 14.85
C ALA A 100 -10.85 10.52 14.47
N ALA A 101 -9.72 10.67 13.84
CA ALA A 101 -9.18 11.97 13.44
C ALA A 101 -9.99 12.64 12.32
N VAL A 102 -10.58 11.85 11.42
CA VAL A 102 -11.35 12.41 10.29
C VAL A 102 -12.86 12.38 10.51
N ALA A 103 -13.29 11.77 11.55
CA ALA A 103 -14.71 11.75 11.91
C ALA A 103 -15.08 13.03 12.62
#